data_ea55419a22cb8c451f9f64ed28fe2d9c
#
_entry.id   ea55419a22cb8c451f9f64ed28fe2d9c
#
_cell.length_a   1.000
_cell.length_b   1.000
_cell.length_c   1.000
_cell.angle_alpha   90.00
_cell.angle_beta   90.00
_cell.angle_gamma   90.00
#
_symmetry.space_group_name_H-M   'P 1'
#
loop_
_entity.id
_entity.type
_entity.pdbx_description
1 polymer ?
#
loop_
_entity_poly.entity_id
_entity_poly.type
_entity_poly.pdbx_seq_one_letter_code
_entity_poly.pdbx_strand_id
1 'polypeptide(L)'
;MVQIGVMEYTDIHSHILPGVDDGAADIEETMSMLKMAYEQGVRTIIATPHYIPGKKKKSADELRQIHAQVCETAKESMPDLKILLGNEIYCREGVLRSITEGRTLTLADTDYVLLEFSTKISYKDLFGYVKAISGKHYRPIIAHVERYGCLYRKEELIRELIGAGAYIQMNTESLPGGSFNRQAAYCRSLLEKGYVHFLGTDCHNMQMRKPQMQTDLSKIKYARYEEQINKIMLHNVECLLANKWI
;
A
#
# COMPACT_ATOMS: atom_id res chain seq x y z
N MET A 1 7.55 20.99 -28.75
CA MET A 1 7.50 20.90 -27.30
C MET A 1 6.88 19.56 -26.95
N VAL A 2 7.67 18.61 -26.47
CA VAL A 2 7.15 17.35 -25.95
C VAL A 2 6.43 17.73 -24.65
N GLN A 3 5.11 17.54 -24.57
CA GLN A 3 4.38 17.62 -23.33
C GLN A 3 4.98 16.53 -22.43
N ILE A 4 5.74 16.91 -21.41
CA ILE A 4 6.14 16.00 -20.33
C ILE A 4 4.81 15.68 -19.64
N GLY A 5 4.25 14.53 -19.97
CA GLY A 5 3.04 14.05 -19.31
C GLY A 5 3.29 14.05 -17.81
N VAL A 6 2.43 14.71 -17.05
CA VAL A 6 2.47 14.62 -15.58
C VAL A 6 2.28 13.13 -15.26
N MET A 7 3.25 12.53 -14.58
CA MET A 7 3.13 11.13 -14.18
C MET A 7 1.90 10.99 -13.28
N GLU A 8 1.02 10.09 -13.64
CA GLU A 8 -0.11 9.71 -12.81
C GLU A 8 0.33 8.65 -11.79
N TYR A 9 0.09 8.93 -10.53
CA TYR A 9 0.46 8.01 -9.45
C TYR A 9 -0.73 7.14 -9.04
N THR A 10 -0.40 5.91 -8.61
CA THR A 10 -1.33 5.05 -7.91
C THR A 10 -0.84 4.83 -6.48
N ASP A 11 -1.72 5.11 -5.51
CA ASP A 11 -1.50 4.83 -4.10
C ASP A 11 -2.22 3.54 -3.71
N ILE A 12 -1.47 2.49 -3.43
CA ILE A 12 -2.07 1.17 -3.12
C ILE A 12 -2.33 0.96 -1.63
N HIS A 13 -1.98 1.92 -0.76
CA HIS A 13 -2.07 1.78 0.68
C HIS A 13 -2.47 3.11 1.33
N SER A 14 -3.72 3.24 1.78
CA SER A 14 -4.25 4.46 2.38
C SER A 14 -5.41 4.19 3.34
N HIS A 15 -5.53 5.01 4.40
CA HIS A 15 -6.59 4.92 5.40
C HIS A 15 -7.56 6.11 5.27
N ILE A 16 -8.14 6.24 4.08
CA ILE A 16 -9.00 7.37 3.70
C ILE A 16 -10.48 7.20 4.02
N LEU A 17 -10.94 5.99 4.45
CA LEU A 17 -12.34 5.79 4.75
C LEU A 17 -12.75 6.42 6.07
N PRO A 18 -13.85 7.21 6.12
CA PRO A 18 -14.22 7.97 7.30
C PRO A 18 -14.69 7.10 8.47
N GLY A 19 -14.10 7.28 9.66
CA GLY A 19 -14.55 6.66 10.90
C GLY A 19 -14.48 5.13 10.93
N VAL A 20 -13.59 4.52 10.16
CA VAL A 20 -13.47 3.06 10.04
C VAL A 20 -12.36 2.51 10.94
N ASP A 21 -11.22 3.16 10.97
CA ASP A 21 -10.04 2.79 11.75
C ASP A 21 -9.37 4.03 12.35
N ASP A 22 -8.05 4.06 12.46
CA ASP A 22 -7.25 5.22 12.90
C ASP A 22 -6.86 6.17 11.75
N GLY A 23 -7.49 6.00 10.58
CA GLY A 23 -7.39 6.90 9.44
C GLY A 23 -8.31 8.11 9.56
N ALA A 24 -8.89 8.57 8.43
CA ALA A 24 -9.76 9.72 8.38
C ALA A 24 -10.89 9.65 9.43
N ALA A 25 -11.05 10.71 10.23
CA ALA A 25 -12.05 10.75 11.29
C ALA A 25 -13.48 10.84 10.75
N ASP A 26 -13.67 11.58 9.67
CA ASP A 26 -14.95 11.90 9.06
C ASP A 26 -14.83 12.12 7.54
N ILE A 27 -15.95 12.44 6.90
CA ILE A 27 -15.99 12.64 5.45
C ILE A 27 -15.25 13.91 5.02
N GLU A 28 -15.21 14.94 5.84
CA GLU A 28 -14.50 16.19 5.57
C GLU A 28 -13.00 15.95 5.53
N GLU A 29 -12.45 15.16 6.47
CA GLU A 29 -11.04 14.78 6.46
C GLU A 29 -10.74 13.84 5.28
N THR A 30 -11.61 12.87 4.98
CA THR A 30 -11.50 12.03 3.78
C THR A 30 -11.37 12.86 2.51
N MET A 31 -12.28 13.83 2.32
CA MET A 31 -12.26 14.68 1.13
C MET A 31 -11.02 15.58 1.08
N SER A 32 -10.53 16.04 2.21
CA SER A 32 -9.28 16.81 2.31
C SER A 32 -8.07 15.95 1.93
N MET A 33 -8.02 14.70 2.39
CA MET A 33 -6.97 13.73 2.03
C MET A 33 -7.02 13.40 0.54
N LEU A 34 -8.19 13.08 0.00
CA LEU A 34 -8.36 12.78 -1.42
C LEU A 34 -7.94 13.96 -2.31
N LYS A 35 -8.35 15.18 -1.95
CA LYS A 35 -7.96 16.40 -2.66
C LYS A 35 -6.45 16.59 -2.66
N MET A 36 -5.79 16.42 -1.51
CA MET A 36 -4.33 16.49 -1.43
C MET A 36 -3.67 15.42 -2.30
N ALA A 37 -4.11 14.16 -2.24
CA ALA A 37 -3.60 13.08 -3.08
C ALA A 37 -3.75 13.43 -4.57
N TYR A 38 -4.92 13.92 -4.96
CA TYR A 38 -5.23 14.33 -6.34
C TYR A 38 -4.31 15.47 -6.83
N GLU A 39 -4.08 16.49 -5.99
CA GLU A 39 -3.15 17.58 -6.25
C GLU A 39 -1.69 17.11 -6.33
N GLN A 40 -1.35 15.99 -5.66
CA GLN A 40 -0.07 15.29 -5.76
C GLN A 40 0.04 14.39 -7.01
N GLY A 41 -0.93 14.43 -7.91
CA GLY A 41 -0.91 13.64 -9.15
C GLY A 41 -1.43 12.20 -8.99
N VAL A 42 -2.00 11.83 -7.84
CA VAL A 42 -2.64 10.51 -7.68
C VAL A 42 -3.94 10.48 -8.49
N ARG A 43 -4.11 9.44 -9.31
CA ARG A 43 -5.32 9.20 -10.13
C ARG A 43 -5.99 7.87 -9.81
N THR A 44 -5.29 7.02 -9.07
CA THR A 44 -5.89 5.80 -8.49
C THR A 44 -5.43 5.69 -7.04
N ILE A 45 -6.37 5.47 -6.13
CA ILE A 45 -6.09 5.25 -4.70
C ILE A 45 -6.87 4.03 -4.22
N ILE A 46 -6.22 3.13 -3.50
CA ILE A 46 -6.88 1.99 -2.87
C ILE A 46 -7.04 2.30 -1.39
N ALA A 47 -8.28 2.42 -0.94
CA ALA A 47 -8.58 2.50 0.48
C ALA A 47 -8.36 1.13 1.12
N THR A 48 -7.48 1.06 2.10
CA THR A 48 -7.06 -0.19 2.76
C THR A 48 -7.25 -0.13 4.28
N PRO A 49 -8.49 0.10 4.78
CA PRO A 49 -8.70 0.15 6.21
C PRO A 49 -8.23 -1.13 6.88
N HIS A 50 -7.77 -1.00 8.14
CA HIS A 50 -7.27 -2.13 8.92
C HIS A 50 -8.32 -3.23 9.09
N TYR A 51 -7.90 -4.47 8.85
CA TYR A 51 -8.62 -5.68 9.24
C TYR A 51 -7.78 -6.51 10.22
N ILE A 52 -8.29 -6.73 11.43
CA ILE A 52 -7.62 -7.53 12.46
C ILE A 52 -8.51 -8.73 12.81
N PRO A 53 -8.06 -9.98 12.52
CA PRO A 53 -8.82 -11.17 12.86
C PRO A 53 -9.24 -11.19 14.33
N GLY A 54 -10.52 -11.51 14.61
CA GLY A 54 -11.06 -11.60 15.97
C GLY A 54 -11.36 -10.27 16.67
N LYS A 55 -11.08 -9.11 16.06
CA LYS A 55 -11.58 -7.82 16.56
C LYS A 55 -12.89 -7.45 15.88
N LYS A 56 -13.81 -6.83 16.66
CA LYS A 56 -15.05 -6.26 16.10
C LYS A 56 -14.67 -5.05 15.23
N LYS A 57 -14.99 -5.11 13.95
CA LYS A 57 -14.77 -4.05 12.96
C LYS A 57 -15.94 -4.01 11.98
N LYS A 58 -15.95 -3.05 11.08
CA LYS A 58 -16.88 -2.99 9.96
C LYS A 58 -16.77 -4.26 9.12
N SER A 59 -17.90 -4.82 8.70
CA SER A 59 -17.95 -5.92 7.74
C SER A 59 -17.52 -5.47 6.34
N ALA A 60 -17.20 -6.41 5.46
CA ALA A 60 -16.90 -6.11 4.07
C ALA A 60 -18.02 -5.31 3.39
N ASP A 61 -19.29 -5.64 3.68
CA ASP A 61 -20.44 -4.94 3.09
C ASP A 61 -20.59 -3.51 3.64
N GLU A 62 -20.38 -3.30 4.94
CA GLU A 62 -20.37 -1.95 5.52
C GLU A 62 -19.23 -1.10 4.91
N LEU A 63 -18.04 -1.71 4.70
CA LEU A 63 -16.92 -1.02 4.03
C LEU A 63 -17.26 -0.64 2.60
N ARG A 64 -17.91 -1.53 1.84
CA ARG A 64 -18.36 -1.24 0.47
C ARG A 64 -19.39 -0.10 0.43
N GLN A 65 -20.31 -0.04 1.40
CA GLN A 65 -21.28 1.05 1.50
C GLN A 65 -20.61 2.39 1.79
N ILE A 66 -19.69 2.44 2.74
CA ILE A 66 -18.91 3.65 3.07
C ILE A 66 -18.07 4.08 1.85
N HIS A 67 -17.39 3.15 1.21
CA HIS A 67 -16.60 3.39 0.00
C HIS A 67 -17.47 3.99 -1.12
N ALA A 68 -18.68 3.45 -1.37
CA ALA A 68 -19.59 3.98 -2.38
C ALA A 68 -20.00 5.42 -2.08
N GLN A 69 -20.24 5.77 -0.80
CA GLN A 69 -20.53 7.15 -0.39
C GLN A 69 -19.34 8.09 -0.63
N VAL A 70 -18.12 7.64 -0.30
CA VAL A 70 -16.88 8.40 -0.58
C VAL A 70 -16.70 8.63 -2.09
N CYS A 71 -16.89 7.61 -2.91
CA CYS A 71 -16.79 7.71 -4.37
C CYS A 71 -17.80 8.74 -4.94
N GLU A 72 -19.05 8.70 -4.49
CA GLU A 72 -20.06 9.64 -4.95
C GLU A 72 -19.74 11.07 -4.54
N THR A 73 -19.29 11.29 -3.29
CA THR A 73 -18.91 12.62 -2.81
C THR A 73 -17.67 13.17 -3.55
N ALA A 74 -16.71 12.33 -3.90
CA ALA A 74 -15.48 12.74 -4.57
C ALA A 74 -15.71 13.08 -6.05
N LYS A 75 -16.69 12.48 -6.70
CA LYS A 75 -16.93 12.52 -8.15
C LYS A 75 -17.11 13.94 -8.69
N GLU A 76 -17.74 14.83 -7.93
CA GLU A 76 -18.00 16.20 -8.35
C GLU A 76 -16.70 17.03 -8.48
N SER A 77 -15.76 16.84 -7.53
CA SER A 77 -14.53 17.64 -7.46
C SER A 77 -13.30 16.95 -8.08
N MET A 78 -13.32 15.63 -8.22
CA MET A 78 -12.22 14.79 -8.70
C MET A 78 -12.74 13.69 -9.65
N PRO A 79 -13.29 14.05 -10.82
CA PRO A 79 -14.05 13.12 -11.68
C PRO A 79 -13.21 12.00 -12.30
N ASP A 80 -11.90 12.17 -12.43
CA ASP A 80 -10.93 11.20 -12.96
C ASP A 80 -10.18 10.43 -11.88
N LEU A 81 -10.46 10.68 -10.58
CA LEU A 81 -9.90 9.91 -9.49
C LEU A 81 -10.63 8.57 -9.35
N LYS A 82 -9.89 7.48 -9.48
CA LYS A 82 -10.38 6.12 -9.19
C LYS A 82 -10.11 5.80 -7.73
N ILE A 83 -11.17 5.60 -6.95
CA ILE A 83 -11.08 5.16 -5.56
C ILE A 83 -11.47 3.68 -5.54
N LEU A 84 -10.54 2.82 -5.14
CA LEU A 84 -10.73 1.38 -5.05
C LEU A 84 -10.72 0.96 -3.57
N LEU A 85 -11.06 -0.30 -3.30
CA LEU A 85 -11.21 -0.80 -1.95
C LEU A 85 -10.41 -2.08 -1.73
N GLY A 86 -9.90 -2.25 -0.54
CA GLY A 86 -9.25 -3.45 -0.02
C GLY A 86 -9.17 -3.41 1.49
N ASN A 87 -8.31 -4.21 2.08
CA ASN A 87 -7.92 -4.11 3.49
C ASN A 87 -6.41 -4.19 3.65
N GLU A 88 -5.88 -3.47 4.63
CA GLU A 88 -4.62 -3.84 5.25
C GLU A 88 -4.90 -4.88 6.32
N ILE A 89 -4.42 -6.11 6.10
CA ILE A 89 -4.79 -7.28 6.89
C ILE A 89 -3.69 -7.58 7.90
N TYR A 90 -3.98 -7.42 9.19
CA TYR A 90 -3.03 -7.75 10.25
C TYR A 90 -2.86 -9.26 10.41
N CYS A 91 -1.64 -9.76 10.17
CA CYS A 91 -1.31 -11.17 10.25
C CYS A 91 -1.18 -11.66 11.69
N ARG A 92 -2.15 -12.46 12.09
CA ARG A 92 -2.20 -13.18 13.35
C ARG A 92 -2.99 -14.48 13.18
N GLU A 93 -3.14 -15.25 14.26
CA GLU A 93 -3.97 -16.45 14.23
C GLU A 93 -5.37 -16.18 13.63
N GLY A 94 -5.80 -17.06 12.73
CA GLY A 94 -7.08 -16.95 12.03
C GLY A 94 -7.05 -16.09 10.75
N VAL A 95 -5.92 -15.44 10.38
CA VAL A 95 -5.85 -14.59 9.20
C VAL A 95 -6.16 -15.34 7.91
N LEU A 96 -5.57 -16.52 7.72
CA LEU A 96 -5.79 -17.33 6.52
C LEU A 96 -7.27 -17.69 6.36
N ARG A 97 -7.90 -18.09 7.46
CA ARG A 97 -9.33 -18.38 7.48
C ARG A 97 -10.17 -17.15 7.14
N SER A 98 -9.80 -15.97 7.66
CA SER A 98 -10.51 -14.72 7.36
C SER A 98 -10.45 -14.37 5.88
N ILE A 99 -9.29 -14.58 5.24
CA ILE A 99 -9.11 -14.35 3.79
C ILE A 99 -9.94 -15.35 2.99
N THR A 100 -9.80 -16.67 3.27
CA THR A 100 -10.45 -17.73 2.47
C THR A 100 -11.98 -17.79 2.65
N GLU A 101 -12.51 -17.31 3.77
CA GLU A 101 -13.95 -17.19 4.01
C GLU A 101 -14.54 -15.84 3.56
N GLY A 102 -13.75 -14.98 2.92
CA GLY A 102 -14.21 -13.67 2.43
C GLY A 102 -14.62 -12.69 3.53
N ARG A 103 -14.07 -12.82 4.74
CA ARG A 103 -14.35 -11.90 5.85
C ARG A 103 -13.56 -10.60 5.76
N THR A 104 -12.57 -10.55 4.89
CA THR A 104 -11.72 -9.40 4.59
C THR A 104 -11.71 -9.17 3.09
N LEU A 105 -11.39 -7.96 2.68
CA LEU A 105 -11.32 -7.57 1.29
C LEU A 105 -9.89 -7.73 0.75
N THR A 106 -9.79 -8.28 -0.45
CA THR A 106 -8.55 -8.23 -1.24
C THR A 106 -8.40 -6.85 -1.88
N LEU A 107 -7.22 -6.50 -2.42
CA LEU A 107 -7.03 -5.22 -3.09
C LEU A 107 -7.78 -5.17 -4.41
N ALA A 108 -8.70 -4.22 -4.56
CA ALA A 108 -9.45 -3.97 -5.80
C ALA A 108 -10.14 -5.24 -6.36
N ASP A 109 -10.66 -6.10 -5.48
CA ASP A 109 -11.31 -7.39 -5.80
C ASP A 109 -10.42 -8.34 -6.64
N THR A 110 -9.10 -8.26 -6.52
CA THR A 110 -8.11 -9.17 -7.13
C THR A 110 -7.66 -10.27 -6.17
N ASP A 111 -6.67 -11.08 -6.54
CA ASP A 111 -6.05 -12.05 -5.62
C ASP A 111 -4.96 -11.44 -4.72
N TYR A 112 -4.65 -10.15 -4.89
CA TYR A 112 -3.66 -9.46 -4.08
C TYR A 112 -4.21 -9.12 -2.70
N VAL A 113 -3.42 -9.41 -1.66
CA VAL A 113 -3.73 -9.14 -0.26
C VAL A 113 -2.61 -8.34 0.39
N LEU A 114 -2.93 -7.20 0.96
CA LEU A 114 -1.96 -6.35 1.67
C LEU A 114 -1.87 -6.82 3.12
N LEU A 115 -0.67 -7.23 3.54
CA LEU A 115 -0.43 -7.88 4.82
C LEU A 115 0.44 -7.03 5.72
N GLU A 116 -0.09 -6.70 6.89
CA GLU A 116 0.65 -6.07 7.97
C GLU A 116 1.06 -7.10 9.02
N PHE A 117 2.21 -6.90 9.65
CA PHE A 117 2.74 -7.73 10.73
C PHE A 117 3.14 -6.89 11.93
N SER A 118 3.27 -7.53 13.10
CA SER A 118 3.94 -6.88 14.23
C SER A 118 5.36 -6.47 13.83
N THR A 119 5.79 -5.27 14.18
CA THR A 119 7.18 -4.82 13.95
C THR A 119 8.23 -5.69 14.64
N LYS A 120 7.80 -6.51 15.63
CA LYS A 120 8.61 -7.48 16.37
C LYS A 120 8.45 -8.92 15.88
N ILE A 121 7.78 -9.14 14.75
CA ILE A 121 7.57 -10.48 14.21
C ILE A 121 8.92 -11.17 13.94
N SER A 122 9.00 -12.47 14.21
CA SER A 122 10.14 -13.26 13.77
C SER A 122 10.11 -13.48 12.25
N TYR A 123 11.28 -13.61 11.62
CA TYR A 123 11.34 -13.94 10.19
C TYR A 123 10.62 -15.26 9.87
N LYS A 124 10.79 -16.26 10.73
CA LYS A 124 10.15 -17.59 10.59
C LYS A 124 8.64 -17.48 10.52
N ASP A 125 8.02 -16.67 11.38
CA ASP A 125 6.57 -16.52 11.43
C ASP A 125 6.07 -15.73 10.21
N LEU A 126 6.76 -14.62 9.85
CA LEU A 126 6.46 -13.83 8.67
C LEU A 126 6.48 -14.70 7.40
N PHE A 127 7.57 -15.45 7.20
CA PHE A 127 7.72 -16.39 6.08
C PHE A 127 6.64 -17.47 6.08
N GLY A 128 6.29 -17.99 7.27
CA GLY A 128 5.20 -18.94 7.43
C GLY A 128 3.85 -18.43 6.94
N TYR A 129 3.49 -17.17 7.28
CA TYR A 129 2.27 -16.52 6.78
C TYR A 129 2.30 -16.35 5.27
N VAL A 130 3.41 -15.83 4.72
CA VAL A 130 3.57 -15.68 3.27
C VAL A 130 3.33 -17.01 2.56
N LYS A 131 4.01 -18.08 2.95
CA LYS A 131 3.84 -19.41 2.34
C LYS A 131 2.41 -19.93 2.45
N ALA A 132 1.78 -19.77 3.61
CA ALA A 132 0.41 -20.26 3.82
C ALA A 132 -0.60 -19.53 2.92
N ILE A 133 -0.44 -18.22 2.74
CA ILE A 133 -1.32 -17.38 1.93
C ILE A 133 -1.07 -17.63 0.43
N SER A 134 0.20 -17.65 -0.02
CA SER A 134 0.56 -17.99 -1.41
C SER A 134 0.09 -19.40 -1.80
N GLY A 135 0.16 -20.36 -0.86
CA GLY A 135 -0.35 -21.72 -1.05
C GLY A 135 -1.86 -21.83 -1.25
N LYS A 136 -2.61 -20.73 -1.06
CA LYS A 136 -4.05 -20.61 -1.33
C LYS A 136 -4.34 -19.75 -2.57
N HIS A 137 -3.35 -19.57 -3.43
CA HIS A 137 -3.40 -18.79 -4.68
C HIS A 137 -3.60 -17.28 -4.50
N TYR A 138 -3.52 -16.75 -3.28
CA TYR A 138 -3.45 -15.31 -3.06
C TYR A 138 -2.03 -14.80 -3.33
N ARG A 139 -1.93 -13.52 -3.64
CA ARG A 139 -0.68 -12.81 -3.92
C ARG A 139 -0.37 -11.87 -2.75
N PRO A 140 0.40 -12.31 -1.73
CA PRO A 140 0.69 -11.52 -0.55
C PRO A 140 1.59 -10.33 -0.90
N ILE A 141 1.17 -9.12 -0.52
CA ILE A 141 1.98 -7.91 -0.50
C ILE A 141 2.34 -7.62 0.94
N ILE A 142 3.62 -7.58 1.26
CA ILE A 142 4.11 -7.20 2.59
C ILE A 142 4.08 -5.67 2.67
N ALA A 143 3.18 -5.12 3.50
CA ALA A 143 3.03 -3.70 3.73
C ALA A 143 4.27 -3.12 4.43
N HIS A 144 4.63 -1.88 4.09
CA HIS A 144 5.71 -1.08 4.71
C HIS A 144 6.89 -1.92 5.23
N VAL A 145 7.53 -2.67 4.31
CA VAL A 145 8.61 -3.64 4.59
C VAL A 145 9.72 -3.07 5.46
N GLU A 146 9.97 -1.79 5.35
CA GLU A 146 11.00 -1.05 6.09
C GLU A 146 10.76 -0.97 7.59
N ARG A 147 9.56 -1.31 8.07
CA ARG A 147 9.21 -1.30 9.50
C ARG A 147 9.59 -2.59 10.23
N TYR A 148 9.92 -3.66 9.50
CA TYR A 148 10.21 -4.97 10.13
C TYR A 148 11.69 -5.12 10.47
N GLY A 149 12.00 -5.10 11.77
CA GLY A 149 13.38 -5.25 12.27
C GLY A 149 14.03 -6.56 11.84
N CYS A 150 13.25 -7.64 11.65
CA CYS A 150 13.76 -8.93 11.17
C CYS A 150 14.28 -8.89 9.73
N LEU A 151 13.87 -7.91 8.91
CA LEU A 151 14.25 -7.73 7.51
C LEU A 151 15.31 -6.63 7.32
N TYR A 152 15.50 -5.77 8.32
CA TYR A 152 16.40 -4.61 8.19
C TYR A 152 17.81 -5.04 7.84
N ARG A 153 18.33 -4.59 6.70
CA ARG A 153 19.66 -4.91 6.14
C ARG A 153 19.93 -6.40 5.88
N LYS A 154 18.88 -7.17 5.67
CA LYS A 154 18.93 -8.59 5.34
C LYS A 154 18.27 -8.85 4.00
N GLU A 155 18.90 -8.39 2.94
CA GLU A 155 18.36 -8.46 1.57
C GLU A 155 18.13 -9.91 1.10
N GLU A 156 18.93 -10.85 1.59
CA GLU A 156 18.75 -12.27 1.33
C GLU A 156 17.38 -12.79 1.80
N LEU A 157 16.89 -12.30 2.95
CA LEU A 157 15.58 -12.68 3.46
C LEU A 157 14.44 -12.06 2.62
N ILE A 158 14.64 -10.85 2.11
CA ILE A 158 13.67 -10.20 1.20
C ILE A 158 13.59 -10.99 -0.11
N ARG A 159 14.72 -11.41 -0.69
CA ARG A 159 14.74 -12.26 -1.89
C ARG A 159 14.07 -13.62 -1.66
N GLU A 160 14.27 -14.20 -0.48
CA GLU A 160 13.61 -15.46 -0.10
C GLU A 160 12.09 -15.30 -0.02
N LEU A 161 11.60 -14.19 0.54
CA LEU A 161 10.17 -13.85 0.58
C LEU A 161 9.58 -13.66 -0.83
N ILE A 162 10.30 -12.95 -1.69
CA ILE A 162 9.90 -12.77 -3.10
C ILE A 162 9.87 -14.14 -3.81
N GLY A 163 10.88 -14.97 -3.62
CA GLY A 163 10.91 -16.35 -4.15
C GLY A 163 9.81 -17.25 -3.60
N ALA A 164 9.24 -16.94 -2.44
CA ALA A 164 8.07 -17.62 -1.87
C ALA A 164 6.73 -17.06 -2.37
N GLY A 165 6.74 -16.08 -3.29
CA GLY A 165 5.57 -15.48 -3.92
C GLY A 165 5.08 -14.18 -3.26
N ALA A 166 5.87 -13.58 -2.37
CA ALA A 166 5.53 -12.27 -1.80
C ALA A 166 5.90 -11.12 -2.74
N TYR A 167 5.09 -10.08 -2.71
CA TYR A 167 5.41 -8.75 -3.21
C TYR A 167 5.75 -7.82 -2.05
N ILE A 168 6.54 -6.80 -2.32
CA ILE A 168 7.05 -5.87 -1.31
C ILE A 168 6.45 -4.49 -1.56
N GLN A 169 5.75 -3.94 -0.57
CA GLN A 169 5.32 -2.55 -0.56
C GLN A 169 6.18 -1.76 0.42
N MET A 170 6.49 -0.52 0.06
CA MET A 170 7.24 0.45 0.85
C MET A 170 6.48 1.77 0.92
N ASN A 171 6.54 2.44 2.06
CA ASN A 171 5.96 3.77 2.20
C ASN A 171 6.84 4.83 1.53
N THR A 172 6.21 5.77 0.81
CA THR A 172 6.93 6.84 0.11
C THR A 172 7.68 7.74 1.08
N GLU A 173 7.13 8.00 2.27
CA GLU A 173 7.76 8.80 3.33
C GLU A 173 9.10 8.24 3.83
N SER A 174 9.37 6.95 3.58
CA SER A 174 10.60 6.28 3.99
C SER A 174 11.77 6.49 3.02
N LEU A 175 11.51 7.01 1.82
CA LEU A 175 12.52 7.24 0.79
C LEU A 175 13.34 8.54 1.00
N PRO A 176 12.73 9.69 1.40
CA PRO A 176 13.45 10.92 1.68
C PRO A 176 14.43 10.80 2.84
N GLY A 177 15.52 11.56 2.75
CA GLY A 177 16.50 11.66 3.83
C GLY A 177 17.92 11.89 3.30
N GLY A 178 18.72 12.62 4.09
CA GLY A 178 20.11 12.89 3.78
C GLY A 178 21.01 11.65 3.87
N SER A 179 22.29 11.84 3.53
CA SER A 179 23.31 10.77 3.49
C SER A 179 23.50 10.05 4.82
N PHE A 180 23.18 10.69 5.94
CA PHE A 180 23.30 10.11 7.28
C PHE A 180 22.04 9.36 7.75
N ASN A 181 20.92 9.46 7.02
CA ASN A 181 19.71 8.68 7.34
C ASN A 181 19.89 7.25 6.81
N ARG A 182 20.35 6.36 7.69
CA ARG A 182 20.63 4.96 7.35
C ARG A 182 19.38 4.18 6.93
N GLN A 183 18.23 4.50 7.49
CA GLN A 183 16.95 3.88 7.12
C GLN A 183 16.56 4.25 5.69
N ALA A 184 16.53 5.55 5.38
CA ALA A 184 16.21 6.01 4.03
C ALA A 184 17.22 5.52 2.97
N ALA A 185 18.51 5.46 3.34
CA ALA A 185 19.53 4.89 2.44
C ALA A 185 19.26 3.39 2.15
N TYR A 186 18.84 2.63 3.15
CA TYR A 186 18.46 1.24 2.97
C TYR A 186 17.19 1.10 2.10
N CYS A 187 16.15 1.90 2.36
CA CYS A 187 14.94 1.93 1.54
C CYS A 187 15.25 2.21 0.08
N ARG A 188 16.08 3.23 -0.20
CA ARG A 188 16.51 3.55 -1.57
C ARG A 188 17.34 2.44 -2.21
N SER A 189 18.16 1.72 -1.43
CA SER A 189 18.90 0.55 -1.93
C SER A 189 17.96 -0.58 -2.36
N LEU A 190 16.89 -0.85 -1.60
CA LEU A 190 15.89 -1.85 -1.99
C LEU A 190 15.14 -1.44 -3.27
N LEU A 191 14.80 -0.15 -3.38
CA LEU A 191 14.16 0.39 -4.60
C LEU A 191 15.08 0.23 -5.80
N GLU A 192 16.35 0.66 -5.70
CA GLU A 192 17.33 0.59 -6.79
C GLU A 192 17.59 -0.86 -7.28
N LYS A 193 17.55 -1.82 -6.36
CA LYS A 193 17.74 -3.24 -6.67
C LYS A 193 16.48 -3.93 -7.24
N GLY A 194 15.36 -3.20 -7.35
CA GLY A 194 14.11 -3.74 -7.87
C GLY A 194 13.39 -4.70 -6.91
N TYR A 195 13.68 -4.65 -5.60
CA TYR A 195 12.99 -5.47 -4.61
C TYR A 195 11.66 -4.88 -4.16
N VAL A 196 11.42 -3.60 -4.42
CA VAL A 196 10.14 -2.94 -4.13
C VAL A 196 9.22 -3.10 -5.33
N HIS A 197 8.04 -3.68 -5.10
CA HIS A 197 7.05 -3.93 -6.14
C HIS A 197 5.95 -2.87 -6.15
N PHE A 198 5.66 -2.28 -5.00
CA PHE A 198 4.63 -1.28 -4.83
C PHE A 198 5.06 -0.16 -3.90
N LEU A 199 4.54 1.04 -4.16
CA LEU A 199 4.63 2.19 -3.28
C LEU A 199 3.23 2.56 -2.77
N GLY A 200 3.16 3.10 -1.56
CA GLY A 200 1.95 3.62 -0.96
C GLY A 200 2.27 4.74 0.02
N THR A 201 1.32 5.59 0.31
CA THR A 201 1.54 6.65 1.31
C THR A 201 1.32 6.18 2.73
N ASP A 202 0.44 5.18 2.91
CA ASP A 202 -0.03 4.76 4.22
C ASP A 202 -0.59 5.96 5.00
N CYS A 203 -1.25 6.89 4.26
CA CYS A 203 -1.77 8.12 4.82
C CYS A 203 -2.97 7.86 5.73
N HIS A 204 -3.04 8.61 6.85
CA HIS A 204 -4.09 8.42 7.85
C HIS A 204 -4.85 9.73 8.16
N ASN A 205 -4.22 10.88 7.99
CA ASN A 205 -4.80 12.17 8.37
C ASN A 205 -4.09 13.34 7.68
N MET A 206 -4.63 14.54 7.89
CA MET A 206 -4.06 15.78 7.33
C MET A 206 -2.99 16.44 8.23
N GLN A 207 -2.56 15.80 9.32
CA GLN A 207 -1.58 16.36 10.25
C GLN A 207 -0.21 15.69 10.11
N MET A 208 -0.08 14.41 10.51
CA MET A 208 1.19 13.71 10.62
C MET A 208 1.47 12.76 9.44
N ARG A 209 0.44 12.03 8.98
CA ARG A 209 0.55 11.01 7.93
C ARG A 209 -0.27 11.41 6.72
N LYS A 210 0.23 12.43 6.00
CA LYS A 210 -0.46 13.05 4.87
C LYS A 210 -0.26 12.25 3.57
N PRO A 211 -1.18 12.34 2.59
CA PRO A 211 -1.02 11.74 1.27
C PRO A 211 -0.06 12.55 0.39
N GLN A 212 1.26 12.46 0.63
CA GLN A 212 2.30 13.30 0.04
C GLN A 212 3.19 12.56 -0.97
N MET A 213 2.64 11.68 -1.80
CA MET A 213 3.40 10.82 -2.71
C MET A 213 4.38 11.59 -3.61
N GLN A 214 3.91 12.56 -4.37
CA GLN A 214 4.78 13.37 -5.25
C GLN A 214 5.81 14.15 -4.44
N THR A 215 5.39 14.74 -3.32
CA THR A 215 6.27 15.49 -2.43
C THR A 215 7.42 14.62 -1.92
N ASP A 216 7.16 13.38 -1.54
CA ASP A 216 8.17 12.47 -1.04
C ASP A 216 9.10 11.99 -2.16
N LEU A 217 8.54 11.63 -3.31
CA LEU A 217 9.34 11.21 -4.47
C LEU A 217 10.20 12.35 -5.02
N SER A 218 9.76 13.61 -4.94
CA SER A 218 10.53 14.77 -5.37
C SER A 218 11.77 15.06 -4.50
N LYS A 219 11.77 14.61 -3.24
CA LYS A 219 12.90 14.79 -2.30
C LYS A 219 14.06 13.82 -2.52
N ILE A 220 13.87 12.80 -3.36
CA ILE A 220 14.95 11.88 -3.75
C ILE A 220 15.51 12.28 -5.13
N LYS A 221 16.69 11.77 -5.49
CA LYS A 221 17.24 11.96 -6.84
C LYS A 221 16.46 11.13 -7.84
N TYR A 222 15.27 11.59 -8.23
CA TYR A 222 14.29 10.86 -9.04
C TYR A 222 14.92 10.19 -10.27
N ALA A 223 15.75 10.90 -11.05
CA ALA A 223 16.41 10.36 -12.24
C ALA A 223 17.23 9.07 -11.98
N ARG A 224 17.68 8.84 -10.74
CA ARG A 224 18.39 7.60 -10.37
C ARG A 224 17.44 6.40 -10.21
N TYR A 225 16.19 6.65 -9.85
CA TYR A 225 15.19 5.62 -9.52
C TYR A 225 14.03 5.60 -10.51
N GLU A 226 14.10 6.43 -11.56
CA GLU A 226 13.01 6.66 -12.52
C GLU A 226 12.51 5.35 -13.14
N GLU A 227 13.41 4.48 -13.58
CA GLU A 227 13.06 3.20 -14.17
C GLU A 227 12.24 2.33 -13.21
N GLN A 228 12.69 2.22 -11.95
CA GLN A 228 12.00 1.42 -10.94
C GLN A 228 10.67 2.04 -10.53
N ILE A 229 10.61 3.37 -10.38
CA ILE A 229 9.36 4.07 -10.05
C ILE A 229 8.36 3.93 -11.20
N ASN A 230 8.79 4.10 -12.45
CA ASN A 230 7.93 3.90 -13.62
C ASN A 230 7.42 2.45 -13.70
N LYS A 231 8.28 1.47 -13.47
CA LYS A 231 7.87 0.06 -13.42
C LYS A 231 6.81 -0.16 -12.35
N ILE A 232 7.00 0.40 -11.14
CA ILE A 232 6.05 0.27 -10.01
C ILE A 232 4.72 0.95 -10.36
N MET A 233 4.76 2.21 -10.81
CA MET A 233 3.55 3.03 -10.99
C MET A 233 2.75 2.67 -12.25
N LEU A 234 3.39 2.10 -13.27
CA LEU A 234 2.73 1.73 -14.52
C LEU A 234 2.52 0.22 -14.59
N HIS A 235 3.59 -0.56 -14.74
CA HIS A 235 3.49 -1.98 -15.01
C HIS A 235 2.95 -2.80 -13.83
N ASN A 236 3.53 -2.63 -12.63
CA ASN A 236 3.15 -3.46 -11.49
C ASN A 236 1.71 -3.15 -11.02
N VAL A 237 1.33 -1.87 -11.03
CA VAL A 237 -0.05 -1.45 -10.72
C VAL A 237 -1.02 -1.98 -11.77
N GLU A 238 -0.68 -1.91 -13.08
CA GLU A 238 -1.52 -2.49 -14.13
C GLU A 238 -1.71 -4.00 -13.92
N CYS A 239 -0.65 -4.73 -13.58
CA CYS A 239 -0.73 -6.16 -13.25
C CYS A 239 -1.64 -6.41 -12.05
N LEU A 240 -1.53 -5.62 -10.97
CA LEU A 240 -2.41 -5.72 -9.79
C LEU A 240 -3.87 -5.54 -10.21
N LEU A 241 -4.19 -4.43 -10.89
CA LEU A 241 -5.56 -4.09 -11.28
C LEU A 241 -6.16 -5.07 -12.29
N ALA A 242 -5.32 -5.67 -13.14
CA ALA A 242 -5.72 -6.71 -14.09
C ALA A 242 -5.70 -8.13 -13.50
N ASN A 243 -5.43 -8.27 -12.20
CA ASN A 243 -5.27 -9.56 -11.51
C ASN A 243 -4.24 -10.49 -12.16
N LYS A 244 -3.13 -9.94 -12.67
CA LYS A 244 -2.02 -10.67 -13.30
C LYS A 244 -0.82 -10.79 -12.34
N TRP A 245 0.07 -11.74 -12.63
CA TRP A 245 1.38 -11.83 -11.98
C TRP A 245 2.34 -10.75 -12.49
N ILE A 246 3.26 -10.26 -11.61
CA ILE A 246 4.33 -9.31 -11.95
C ILE A 246 5.61 -10.07 -12.29
#